data_f2ca548bc430a6fe800c66ff061db58a
#
_entry.id   f2ca548bc430a6fe800c66ff061db58a
#
_cell.length_a   1.000
_cell.length_b   1.000
_cell.length_c   1.000
_cell.angle_alpha   90.00
_cell.angle_beta   90.00
_cell.angle_gamma   90.00
#
_symmetry.space_group_name_H-M   'P 1'
#
loop_
_entity.id
_entity.type
_entity.pdbx_description
1 polymer ?
#
loop_
_entity_poly.entity_id
_entity_poly.type
_entity_poly.pdbx_seq_one_letter_code
_entity_poly.pdbx_strand_id
1 'polypeptide(L)'
;MHALVQTWELHLEGCQSLKDKRSVLLSLQARLKKLNLAVAEVGDQDLWQKAVLACATVSSSHRVAEETLREADRIVEATDGVRIIETQVTGV
;
A
#
# COMPACT_ATOMS: atom_id res chain seq x y z
N MET A 1 -2.21 -20.54 10.93
CA MET A 1 -2.68 -19.31 10.26
C MET A 1 -1.76 -18.16 10.62
N HIS A 2 -1.35 -17.41 9.62
CA HIS A 2 -0.54 -16.23 9.80
C HIS A 2 -1.21 -15.06 9.10
N ALA A 3 -1.37 -13.95 9.81
CA ALA A 3 -1.92 -12.72 9.25
C ALA A 3 -0.93 -11.59 9.47
N LEU A 4 -0.60 -10.87 8.41
CA LEU A 4 0.32 -9.74 8.45
C LEU A 4 -0.37 -8.51 7.88
N VAL A 5 -0.15 -7.38 8.53
CA VAL A 5 -0.65 -6.07 8.09
C VAL A 5 0.55 -5.18 7.84
N GLN A 6 0.57 -4.50 6.70
CA GLN A 6 1.58 -3.50 6.39
C GLN A 6 0.92 -2.18 6.08
N THR A 7 1.52 -1.09 6.58
CA THR A 7 1.12 0.27 6.22
C THR A 7 2.26 0.98 5.54
N TRP A 8 1.91 1.84 4.58
CA TRP A 8 2.85 2.76 3.94
C TRP A 8 2.33 4.18 4.12
N GLU A 9 3.17 5.05 4.64
CA GLU A 9 2.96 6.49 4.55
C GLU A 9 3.63 6.96 3.26
N LEU A 10 2.85 7.56 2.37
CA LEU A 10 3.28 7.90 1.01
C LEU A 10 3.25 9.40 0.78
N HIS A 11 4.24 9.89 0.05
CA HIS A 11 4.21 11.20 -0.58
C HIS A 11 3.86 11.03 -2.05
N LEU A 12 2.85 11.78 -2.52
CA LEU A 12 2.35 11.70 -3.88
C LEU A 12 2.82 12.96 -4.63
N GLU A 13 3.95 12.84 -5.31
CA GLU A 13 4.53 13.95 -6.06
C GLU A 13 3.65 14.31 -7.25
N GLY A 14 3.45 15.61 -7.46
CA GLY A 14 2.68 16.09 -8.61
C GLY A 14 1.16 16.05 -8.47
N CYS A 15 0.62 15.46 -7.41
CA CYS A 15 -0.82 15.52 -7.17
C CYS A 15 -1.21 16.93 -6.72
N GLN A 16 -2.15 17.54 -7.43
CA GLN A 16 -2.63 18.91 -7.18
C GLN A 16 -4.11 18.96 -6.84
N SER A 17 -4.73 17.79 -6.69
CA SER A 17 -6.15 17.69 -6.36
C SER A 17 -6.44 16.31 -5.79
N LEU A 18 -7.60 16.16 -5.14
CA LEU A 18 -8.07 14.85 -4.70
C LEU A 18 -8.38 13.94 -5.87
N LYS A 19 -8.74 14.50 -7.03
CA LYS A 19 -8.97 13.73 -8.25
C LYS A 19 -7.66 13.07 -8.73
N ASP A 20 -6.57 13.83 -8.76
CA ASP A 20 -5.25 13.31 -9.13
C ASP A 20 -4.84 12.20 -8.18
N LYS A 21 -5.00 12.42 -6.88
CA LYS A 21 -4.70 11.44 -5.84
C LYS A 21 -5.48 10.15 -6.03
N ARG A 22 -6.79 10.25 -6.27
CA ARG A 22 -7.64 9.07 -6.49
C ARG A 22 -7.17 8.25 -7.67
N SER A 23 -6.80 8.92 -8.77
CA SER A 23 -6.33 8.25 -9.97
C SER A 23 -5.07 7.42 -9.67
N VAL A 24 -4.10 8.03 -8.99
CA VAL A 24 -2.85 7.34 -8.62
C VAL A 24 -3.13 6.17 -7.68
N LEU A 25 -3.92 6.40 -6.63
CA LEU A 25 -4.18 5.36 -5.63
C LEU A 25 -5.03 4.21 -6.17
N LEU A 26 -6.02 4.49 -7.04
CA LEU A 26 -6.82 3.43 -7.65
C LEU A 26 -5.96 2.51 -8.51
N SER A 27 -5.04 3.08 -9.29
CA SER A 27 -4.11 2.31 -10.11
C SER A 27 -3.20 1.44 -9.22
N LEU A 28 -2.64 2.03 -8.18
CA LEU A 28 -1.76 1.32 -7.25
C LEU A 28 -2.52 0.20 -6.51
N GLN A 29 -3.69 0.51 -5.99
CA GLN A 29 -4.52 -0.48 -5.29
C GLN A 29 -4.92 -1.63 -6.21
N ALA A 30 -5.25 -1.34 -7.46
CA ALA A 30 -5.62 -2.38 -8.44
C ALA A 30 -4.46 -3.36 -8.67
N ARG A 31 -3.23 -2.85 -8.73
CA ARG A 31 -2.03 -3.71 -8.87
C ARG A 31 -1.78 -4.54 -7.61
N LEU A 32 -1.93 -3.93 -6.43
CA LEU A 32 -1.75 -4.64 -5.16
C LEU A 32 -2.80 -5.73 -4.97
N LYS A 33 -4.04 -5.49 -5.39
CA LYS A 33 -5.13 -6.47 -5.26
C LYS A 33 -4.95 -7.72 -6.13
N LYS A 34 -4.03 -7.71 -7.08
CA LYS A 34 -3.67 -8.92 -7.83
C LYS A 34 -2.89 -9.91 -6.99
N LEU A 35 -2.31 -9.47 -5.89
CA LEU A 35 -1.70 -10.33 -4.89
C LEU A 35 -2.78 -10.78 -3.90
N ASN A 36 -2.44 -11.69 -3.01
CA ASN A 36 -3.35 -12.12 -1.94
C ASN A 36 -3.42 -11.05 -0.84
N LEU A 37 -4.00 -9.88 -1.14
CA LEU A 37 -4.06 -8.73 -0.25
C LEU A 37 -5.44 -8.08 -0.24
N ALA A 38 -5.87 -7.71 0.95
CA ALA A 38 -6.89 -6.68 1.14
C ALA A 38 -6.15 -5.34 1.25
N VAL A 39 -6.64 -4.29 0.60
CA VAL A 39 -5.97 -2.98 0.54
C VAL A 39 -6.97 -1.87 0.79
N ALA A 40 -6.57 -0.86 1.57
CA ALA A 40 -7.41 0.31 1.83
C ALA A 40 -6.54 1.54 2.09
N GLU A 41 -7.07 2.72 1.73
CA GLU A 41 -6.54 3.99 2.21
C GLU A 41 -7.06 4.21 3.64
N VAL A 42 -6.16 4.45 4.60
CA VAL A 42 -6.53 4.47 6.02
C VAL A 42 -6.14 5.77 6.74
N GLY A 43 -5.50 6.71 6.06
CA GLY A 43 -5.14 8.00 6.67
C GLY A 43 -4.79 9.05 5.63
N ASP A 44 -4.79 10.32 6.05
CA ASP A 44 -4.49 11.49 5.22
C ASP A 44 -5.43 11.61 4.01
N GLN A 45 -6.68 11.17 4.17
CA GLN A 45 -7.63 11.05 3.06
C GLN A 45 -7.98 12.40 2.43
N ASP A 46 -7.91 13.50 3.18
CA ASP A 46 -8.20 14.85 2.70
C ASP A 46 -6.99 15.60 2.16
N LEU A 47 -5.80 14.99 2.21
CA LEU A 47 -4.57 15.60 1.73
C LEU A 47 -4.28 15.13 0.30
N TRP A 48 -3.84 16.06 -0.58
CA TRP A 48 -3.56 15.72 -1.98
C TRP A 48 -2.24 14.99 -2.17
N GLN A 49 -1.24 15.35 -1.35
CA GLN A 49 0.15 14.93 -1.56
C GLN A 49 0.60 13.86 -0.58
N LYS A 50 -0.31 13.39 0.27
CA LYS A 50 -0.02 12.35 1.25
C LYS A 50 -1.13 11.33 1.27
N ALA A 51 -0.75 10.09 1.52
CA ALA A 51 -1.70 9.00 1.72
C ALA A 51 -1.11 7.99 2.70
N VAL A 52 -1.96 7.33 3.43
CA VAL A 52 -1.58 6.15 4.19
C VAL A 52 -2.38 4.97 3.63
N LEU A 53 -1.68 4.00 3.05
CA LEU A 53 -2.29 2.75 2.59
C LEU A 53 -2.00 1.66 3.61
N ALA A 54 -2.96 0.78 3.78
CA ALA A 54 -2.78 -0.44 4.55
C ALA A 54 -3.13 -1.64 3.68
N CYS A 55 -2.40 -2.74 3.87
CA CYS A 55 -2.75 -4.01 3.29
C CYS A 55 -2.68 -5.11 4.33
N ALA A 56 -3.39 -6.20 4.08
CA ALA A 56 -3.38 -7.36 4.93
C ALA A 56 -3.36 -8.62 4.10
N THR A 57 -2.61 -9.61 4.53
CA THR A 57 -2.57 -10.93 3.91
C THR A 57 -2.73 -12.00 4.98
N VAL A 58 -3.33 -13.12 4.59
CA VAL A 58 -3.48 -14.30 5.44
C VAL A 58 -2.90 -15.49 4.69
N SER A 59 -2.11 -16.31 5.38
CA SER A 59 -1.53 -17.52 4.80
C SER A 59 -1.39 -18.60 5.87
N SER A 60 -1.36 -19.85 5.43
CA SER A 60 -0.96 -20.96 6.30
C SER A 60 0.55 -20.98 6.54
N SER A 61 1.32 -20.24 5.74
CA SER A 61 2.78 -20.14 5.84
C SER A 61 3.20 -18.71 6.13
N HIS A 62 3.95 -18.52 7.21
CA HIS A 62 4.50 -17.20 7.56
C HIS A 62 5.45 -16.70 6.46
N ARG A 63 6.28 -17.59 5.91
CA ARG A 63 7.21 -17.24 4.83
C ARG A 63 6.46 -16.72 3.59
N VAL A 64 5.36 -17.37 3.22
CA VAL A 64 4.56 -16.95 2.07
C VAL A 64 3.91 -15.59 2.34
N ALA A 65 3.39 -15.37 3.55
CA ALA A 65 2.84 -14.07 3.92
C ALA A 65 3.89 -12.95 3.80
N GLU A 66 5.11 -13.19 4.29
CA GLU A 66 6.21 -12.23 4.16
C GLU A 66 6.60 -11.99 2.71
N GLU A 67 6.64 -13.02 1.88
CA GLU A 67 6.95 -12.87 0.45
C GLU A 67 5.89 -12.04 -0.27
N THR A 68 4.62 -12.23 0.09
CA THR A 68 3.52 -11.42 -0.46
C THR A 68 3.70 -9.94 -0.11
N LEU A 69 4.07 -9.63 1.13
CA LEU A 69 4.34 -8.24 1.53
C LEU A 69 5.57 -7.66 0.84
N ARG A 70 6.62 -8.44 0.62
CA ARG A 70 7.81 -7.98 -0.11
C ARG A 70 7.47 -7.63 -1.55
N GLU A 71 6.62 -8.44 -2.20
CA GLU A 71 6.15 -8.15 -3.55
C GLU A 71 5.30 -6.88 -3.59
N ALA A 72 4.42 -6.71 -2.59
CA ALA A 72 3.63 -5.48 -2.45
C ALA A 72 4.54 -4.24 -2.31
N ASP A 73 5.58 -4.35 -1.51
CA ASP A 73 6.55 -3.28 -1.31
C ASP A 73 7.22 -2.87 -2.63
N ARG A 74 7.62 -3.85 -3.45
CA ARG A 74 8.22 -3.59 -4.77
C ARG A 74 7.26 -2.85 -5.68
N ILE A 75 5.97 -3.22 -5.67
CA ILE A 75 4.95 -2.55 -6.49
C ILE A 75 4.81 -1.10 -6.07
N VAL A 76 4.77 -0.82 -4.77
CA VAL A 76 4.66 0.55 -4.26
C VAL A 76 5.91 1.36 -4.63
N GLU A 77 7.11 0.80 -4.42
CA GLU A 77 8.37 1.46 -4.75
C GLU A 77 8.51 1.76 -6.24
N ALA A 78 7.98 0.89 -7.09
CA ALA A 78 8.09 1.04 -8.55
C ALA A 78 7.03 1.96 -9.15
N THR A 79 6.10 2.49 -8.34
CA THR A 79 5.04 3.36 -8.82
C THR A 79 5.54 4.78 -9.02
N ASP A 80 5.46 5.29 -10.26
CA ASP A 80 5.86 6.66 -10.57
C ASP A 80 5.02 7.67 -9.77
N GLY A 81 5.70 8.70 -9.27
CA GLY A 81 5.04 9.76 -8.51
C GLY A 81 4.70 9.40 -7.08
N VAL A 82 5.06 8.21 -6.62
CA VAL A 82 4.83 7.77 -5.25
C VAL A 82 6.18 7.54 -4.57
N ARG A 83 6.35 8.16 -3.40
CA ARG A 83 7.56 7.98 -2.59
C ARG A 83 7.16 7.48 -1.21
N ILE A 84 7.78 6.40 -0.76
CA ILE A 84 7.54 5.84 0.57
C ILE A 84 8.27 6.70 1.60
N ILE A 85 7.51 7.24 2.57
CA ILE A 85 8.08 8.00 3.70
C ILE A 85 8.40 7.04 4.84
N GLU A 86 7.47 6.16 5.16
CA GLU A 86 7.61 5.22 6.26
C GLU A 86 6.77 3.98 6.01
N THR A 87 7.23 2.84 6.49
CA THR A 87 6.45 1.59 6.48
C THR A 87 6.45 0.96 7.87
N GLN A 88 5.38 0.23 8.17
CA GLN A 88 5.28 -0.59 9.37
C GLN A 88 4.64 -1.92 9.02
N VAL A 89 5.16 -3.00 9.60
CA VAL A 89 4.60 -4.34 9.47
C VAL A 89 4.25 -4.86 10.85
N THR A 90 3.04 -5.37 10.98
CA THR A 90 2.53 -5.92 12.24
C THR A 90 1.99 -7.32 12.00
N GLY A 91 2.42 -8.27 12.82
CA GLY A 91 1.82 -9.60 12.89
C GLY A 91 0.54 -9.56 13.72
N VAL A 92 -0.44 -10.30 13.28
CA VAL A 92 -1.74 -10.40 13.97
C VAL A 92 -1.97 -11.82 14.47
#